data_f080f338afceff7d75c679dfff4dea7e
#
_entry.id   f080f338afceff7d75c679dfff4dea7e
#
_cell.length_a   1.000
_cell.length_b   1.000
_cell.length_c   1.000
_cell.angle_alpha   90.00
_cell.angle_beta   90.00
_cell.angle_gamma   90.00
#
_symmetry.space_group_name_H-M   'P 1'
#
loop_
_entity.id
_entity.type
_entity.pdbx_description
1 polymer ?
#
loop_
_entity_poly.entity_id
_entity_poly.type
_entity_poly.pdbx_seq_one_letter_code
_entity_poly.pdbx_strand_id
1 'polypeptide(L)'
;VARAIVELAQKGFLVKHVVASLFRVTWGYLLAVAVGVPFGILLAWYRRGGLALAPLVEIVRPISALAWIPLAILWFGVGDLSAVFIIFIASVLPLTVAAMSAVAGVSAVHWNAGRNFGLSAPEIARRVLLPAILPRLLVGLRLALGIAWLVVVAAEMIAVNSGLGFLIIDARNAGNRYDLVVAGMVLIGTIGLCLDAAMRGIERLPALRWGYAATAPERA
;
A
#
# COMPACT_ATOMS: atom_id res chain seq x y z
N VAL A 1 -3.25 12.37 -27.70
CA VAL A 1 -3.06 12.26 -26.24
C VAL A 1 -3.06 13.64 -25.60
N ALA A 2 -2.17 14.59 -25.97
CA ALA A 2 -2.13 15.92 -25.35
C ALA A 2 -3.47 16.68 -25.48
N ARG A 3 -4.08 16.70 -26.68
CA ARG A 3 -5.40 17.27 -26.90
C ARG A 3 -6.50 16.61 -26.06
N ALA A 4 -6.45 15.28 -25.89
CA ALA A 4 -7.38 14.53 -25.08
C ALA A 4 -7.26 14.88 -23.58
N ILE A 5 -6.04 15.07 -23.07
CA ILE A 5 -5.81 15.51 -21.68
C ILE A 5 -6.37 16.93 -21.47
N VAL A 6 -6.14 17.85 -22.42
CA VAL A 6 -6.69 19.22 -22.36
C VAL A 6 -8.21 19.20 -22.42
N GLU A 7 -8.83 18.40 -23.27
CA GLU A 7 -10.29 18.22 -23.33
C GLU A 7 -10.87 17.73 -22.00
N LEU A 8 -10.26 16.71 -21.39
CA LEU A 8 -10.66 16.19 -20.09
C LEU A 8 -10.51 17.25 -18.98
N ALA A 9 -9.42 18.03 -19.04
CA ALA A 9 -9.17 19.09 -18.06
C ALA A 9 -10.21 20.21 -18.18
N GLN A 10 -10.51 20.66 -19.40
CA GLN A 10 -11.49 21.73 -19.66
C GLN A 10 -12.91 21.34 -19.25
N LYS A 11 -13.30 20.08 -19.40
CA LYS A 11 -14.61 19.57 -18.99
C LYS A 11 -14.71 19.27 -17.48
N GLY A 12 -13.64 19.46 -16.71
CA GLY A 12 -13.60 19.13 -15.28
C GLY A 12 -13.62 17.63 -14.95
N PHE A 13 -13.75 16.78 -15.96
CA PHE A 13 -13.80 15.31 -15.76
C PHE A 13 -12.48 14.75 -15.24
N LEU A 14 -11.34 15.33 -15.65
CA LEU A 14 -10.02 14.91 -15.19
C LEU A 14 -9.91 14.97 -13.66
N VAL A 15 -10.21 16.12 -13.08
CA VAL A 15 -10.13 16.35 -11.63
C VAL A 15 -11.06 15.39 -10.87
N LYS A 16 -12.29 15.21 -11.36
CA LYS A 16 -13.26 14.29 -10.76
C LYS A 16 -12.74 12.86 -10.68
N HIS A 17 -12.19 12.34 -11.78
CA HIS A 17 -11.70 10.97 -11.86
C HIS A 17 -10.41 10.78 -11.06
N VAL A 18 -9.48 11.73 -11.10
CA VAL A 18 -8.23 11.70 -10.32
C VAL A 18 -8.53 11.73 -8.81
N VAL A 19 -9.39 12.65 -8.37
CA VAL A 19 -9.77 12.76 -6.94
C VAL A 19 -10.46 11.48 -6.47
N ALA A 20 -11.36 10.90 -7.28
CA ALA A 20 -12.03 9.65 -6.93
C ALA A 20 -11.03 8.49 -6.74
N SER A 21 -10.07 8.32 -7.65
CA SER A 21 -9.05 7.27 -7.53
C SER A 21 -8.14 7.50 -6.32
N LEU A 22 -7.70 8.74 -6.09
CA LEU A 22 -6.86 9.09 -4.93
C LEU A 22 -7.61 8.89 -3.61
N PHE A 23 -8.89 9.24 -3.55
CA PHE A 23 -9.73 9.01 -2.37
C PHE A 23 -9.78 7.53 -2.01
N ARG A 24 -10.10 6.66 -2.97
CA ARG A 24 -10.22 5.22 -2.77
C ARG A 24 -8.90 4.59 -2.35
N VAL A 25 -7.80 4.90 -3.06
CA VAL A 25 -6.49 4.35 -2.71
C VAL A 25 -6.05 4.82 -1.33
N THR A 26 -6.27 6.08 -0.99
CA THR A 26 -5.90 6.61 0.32
C THR A 26 -6.64 5.88 1.44
N TRP A 27 -7.96 5.77 1.38
CA TRP A 27 -8.73 5.09 2.42
C TRP A 27 -8.45 3.59 2.49
N GLY A 28 -8.42 2.88 1.35
CA GLY A 28 -8.11 1.46 1.32
C GLY A 28 -6.71 1.15 1.86
N TYR A 29 -5.73 1.94 1.47
CA TYR A 29 -4.36 1.81 1.94
C TYR A 29 -4.19 2.17 3.43
N LEU A 30 -4.77 3.28 3.90
CA LEU A 30 -4.69 3.68 5.31
C LEU A 30 -5.35 2.65 6.23
N LEU A 31 -6.49 2.09 5.84
CA LEU A 31 -7.11 0.98 6.58
C LEU A 31 -6.20 -0.25 6.61
N ALA A 32 -5.56 -0.57 5.48
CA ALA A 32 -4.60 -1.69 5.43
C ALA A 32 -3.36 -1.44 6.30
N VAL A 33 -2.85 -0.22 6.37
CA VAL A 33 -1.77 0.17 7.27
C VAL A 33 -2.21 0.04 8.73
N ALA A 34 -3.38 0.59 9.07
CA ALA A 34 -3.91 0.59 10.43
C ALA A 34 -4.17 -0.82 10.99
N VAL A 35 -4.48 -1.78 10.13
CA VAL A 35 -4.70 -3.19 10.51
C VAL A 35 -3.45 -4.03 10.31
N GLY A 36 -2.85 -4.00 9.13
CA GLY A 36 -1.78 -4.89 8.72
C GLY A 36 -0.47 -4.66 9.49
N VAL A 37 -0.12 -3.41 9.73
CA VAL A 37 1.14 -3.09 10.43
C VAL A 37 1.08 -3.51 11.90
N PRO A 38 0.08 -3.11 12.72
CA PRO A 38 -0.02 -3.59 14.09
C PRO A 38 -0.14 -5.10 14.20
N PHE A 39 -0.93 -5.72 13.31
CA PHE A 39 -1.11 -7.17 13.29
C PHE A 39 0.22 -7.89 12.98
N GLY A 40 0.98 -7.42 11.99
CA GLY A 40 2.30 -7.98 11.67
C GLY A 40 3.31 -7.82 12.80
N ILE A 41 3.34 -6.66 13.47
CA ILE A 41 4.19 -6.44 14.65
C ILE A 41 3.82 -7.41 15.77
N LEU A 42 2.51 -7.56 16.06
CA LEU A 42 2.02 -8.49 17.08
C LEU A 42 2.40 -9.94 16.77
N LEU A 43 2.23 -10.40 15.55
CA LEU A 43 2.59 -11.76 15.13
C LEU A 43 4.10 -12.02 15.30
N ALA A 44 4.93 -11.05 14.97
CA ALA A 44 6.38 -11.19 15.12
C ALA A 44 6.83 -11.09 16.58
N TRP A 45 6.13 -10.29 17.41
CA TRP A 45 6.40 -10.17 18.84
C TRP A 45 6.08 -11.47 19.59
N TYR A 46 4.92 -12.06 19.31
CA TYR A 46 4.48 -13.33 19.91
C TYR A 46 4.93 -14.51 19.03
N ARG A 47 6.16 -14.96 19.18
CA ARG A 47 6.78 -16.03 18.35
C ARG A 47 5.87 -17.27 18.18
N ARG A 48 5.15 -17.69 19.21
CA ARG A 48 4.20 -18.82 19.14
C ARG A 48 3.00 -18.50 18.25
N GLY A 49 2.44 -17.31 18.39
CA GLY A 49 1.33 -16.84 17.55
C GLY A 49 1.75 -16.66 16.08
N GLY A 50 2.95 -16.12 15.84
CA GLY A 50 3.52 -15.99 14.51
C GLY A 50 3.70 -17.33 13.81
N LEU A 51 4.26 -18.34 14.50
CA LEU A 51 4.43 -19.69 13.96
C LEU A 51 3.08 -20.38 13.66
N ALA A 52 2.07 -20.17 14.47
CA ALA A 52 0.74 -20.75 14.27
C ALA A 52 -0.03 -20.11 13.10
N LEU A 53 0.16 -18.81 12.85
CA LEU A 53 -0.56 -18.06 11.81
C LEU A 53 0.24 -17.92 10.49
N ALA A 54 1.54 -18.17 10.50
CA ALA A 54 2.36 -18.15 9.29
C ALA A 54 1.80 -19.04 8.16
N PRO A 55 1.38 -20.30 8.40
CA PRO A 55 0.79 -21.13 7.36
C PRO A 55 -0.50 -20.53 6.78
N LEU A 56 -1.33 -19.89 7.62
CA LEU A 56 -2.56 -19.24 7.18
C LEU A 56 -2.26 -18.06 6.25
N VAL A 57 -1.29 -17.23 6.60
CA VAL A 57 -0.82 -16.11 5.75
C VAL A 57 -0.27 -16.63 4.43
N GLU A 58 0.48 -17.73 4.43
CA GLU A 58 1.02 -18.34 3.23
C GLU A 58 -0.06 -18.93 2.31
N ILE A 59 -1.12 -19.52 2.86
CA ILE A 59 -2.26 -20.05 2.11
C ILE A 59 -3.09 -18.93 1.48
N VAL A 60 -3.30 -17.81 2.19
CA VAL A 60 -4.14 -16.69 1.70
C VAL A 60 -3.37 -15.80 0.72
N ARG A 61 -2.05 -15.69 0.86
CA ARG A 61 -1.20 -14.82 0.04
C ARG A 61 -1.33 -15.01 -1.48
N PRO A 62 -1.42 -16.25 -2.03
CA PRO A 62 -1.58 -16.47 -3.48
C PRO A 62 -2.95 -16.08 -4.02
N ILE A 63 -3.96 -15.88 -3.16
CA ILE A 63 -5.30 -15.51 -3.60
C ILE A 63 -5.26 -14.07 -4.15
N SER A 64 -5.57 -13.92 -5.43
CA SER A 64 -5.63 -12.60 -6.06
C SER A 64 -6.68 -11.73 -5.38
N ALA A 65 -6.30 -10.50 -5.00
CA ALA A 65 -7.25 -9.54 -4.45
C ALA A 65 -8.41 -9.24 -5.42
N LEU A 66 -8.17 -9.33 -6.73
CA LEU A 66 -9.19 -9.13 -7.75
C LEU A 66 -10.25 -10.23 -7.76
N ALA A 67 -9.94 -11.43 -7.28
CA ALA A 67 -10.91 -12.51 -7.15
C ALA A 67 -12.00 -12.19 -6.10
N TRP A 68 -11.76 -11.22 -5.22
CA TRP A 68 -12.73 -10.76 -4.23
C TRP A 68 -13.74 -9.73 -4.77
N ILE A 69 -13.58 -9.25 -6.02
CA ILE A 69 -14.47 -8.24 -6.62
C ILE A 69 -15.93 -8.65 -6.58
N PRO A 70 -16.34 -9.87 -7.01
CA PRO A 70 -17.75 -10.26 -6.97
C PRO A 70 -18.32 -10.24 -5.55
N LEU A 71 -17.53 -10.67 -4.57
CA LEU A 71 -17.92 -10.70 -3.16
C LEU A 71 -18.01 -9.28 -2.58
N ALA A 72 -17.08 -8.40 -2.95
CA ALA A 72 -17.11 -6.99 -2.57
C ALA A 72 -18.37 -6.29 -3.08
N ILE A 73 -18.74 -6.54 -4.33
CA ILE A 73 -19.97 -6.00 -4.94
C ILE A 73 -21.22 -6.58 -4.25
N LEU A 74 -21.21 -7.86 -3.90
CA LEU A 74 -22.31 -8.48 -3.18
C LEU A 74 -22.53 -7.89 -1.80
N TRP A 75 -21.46 -7.57 -1.07
CA TRP A 75 -21.54 -7.04 0.31
C TRP A 75 -21.79 -5.54 0.36
N PHE A 76 -21.14 -4.77 -0.51
CA PHE A 76 -21.11 -3.30 -0.44
C PHE A 76 -21.81 -2.63 -1.63
N GLY A 77 -22.28 -3.40 -2.62
CA GLY A 77 -22.82 -2.85 -3.86
C GLY A 77 -21.75 -2.33 -4.81
N VAL A 78 -22.19 -1.78 -5.94
CA VAL A 78 -21.31 -1.08 -6.90
C VAL A 78 -21.03 0.33 -6.36
N GLY A 79 -19.78 0.64 -6.04
CA GLY A 79 -19.42 1.95 -5.48
C GLY A 79 -18.07 1.99 -4.79
N ASP A 80 -17.80 3.12 -4.13
CA ASP A 80 -16.51 3.42 -3.50
C ASP A 80 -16.11 2.39 -2.42
N LEU A 81 -17.06 1.91 -1.63
CA LEU A 81 -16.79 0.94 -0.56
C LEU A 81 -16.24 -0.37 -1.08
N SER A 82 -16.78 -0.88 -2.20
CA SER A 82 -16.27 -2.09 -2.83
C SER A 82 -14.83 -1.92 -3.31
N ALA A 83 -14.52 -0.79 -3.96
CA ALA A 83 -13.16 -0.51 -4.40
C ALA A 83 -12.20 -0.35 -3.21
N VAL A 84 -12.58 0.40 -2.17
CA VAL A 84 -11.79 0.58 -0.93
C VAL A 84 -11.51 -0.77 -0.27
N PHE A 85 -12.50 -1.66 -0.18
CA PHE A 85 -12.34 -3.00 0.37
C PHE A 85 -11.34 -3.85 -0.43
N ILE A 86 -11.40 -3.82 -1.76
CA ILE A 86 -10.48 -4.58 -2.63
C ILE A 86 -9.04 -4.06 -2.44
N ILE A 87 -8.86 -2.75 -2.37
CA ILE A 87 -7.56 -2.13 -2.11
C ILE A 87 -7.03 -2.53 -0.72
N PHE A 88 -7.91 -2.54 0.28
CA PHE A 88 -7.59 -2.99 1.64
C PHE A 88 -7.10 -4.44 1.63
N ILE A 89 -7.84 -5.36 1.04
CA ILE A 89 -7.46 -6.79 0.95
C ILE A 89 -6.12 -6.97 0.21
N ALA A 90 -5.92 -6.24 -0.88
CA ALA A 90 -4.68 -6.29 -1.66
C ALA A 90 -3.46 -5.84 -0.86
N SER A 91 -3.63 -4.92 0.08
CA SER A 91 -2.53 -4.25 0.77
C SER A 91 -2.26 -4.80 2.17
N VAL A 92 -3.28 -5.31 2.87
CA VAL A 92 -3.18 -5.72 4.29
C VAL A 92 -2.20 -6.86 4.51
N LEU A 93 -2.21 -7.89 3.65
CA LEU A 93 -1.29 -9.03 3.78
C LEU A 93 0.17 -8.65 3.47
N PRO A 94 0.48 -7.96 2.36
CA PRO A 94 1.83 -7.45 2.11
C PRO A 94 2.37 -6.59 3.26
N LEU A 95 1.52 -5.72 3.83
CA LEU A 95 1.89 -4.88 4.97
C LEU A 95 2.14 -5.70 6.23
N THR A 96 1.33 -6.71 6.50
CA THR A 96 1.52 -7.63 7.61
C THR A 96 2.87 -8.35 7.50
N VAL A 97 3.18 -8.91 6.32
CA VAL A 97 4.45 -9.59 6.07
C VAL A 97 5.63 -8.64 6.16
N ALA A 98 5.51 -7.43 5.62
CA ALA A 98 6.54 -6.39 5.72
C ALA A 98 6.84 -6.02 7.18
N ALA A 99 5.79 -5.83 8.00
CA ALA A 99 5.94 -5.54 9.42
C ALA A 99 6.57 -6.71 10.19
N MET A 100 6.15 -7.95 9.92
CA MET A 100 6.79 -9.15 10.49
C MET A 100 8.27 -9.22 10.15
N SER A 101 8.63 -9.02 8.89
CA SER A 101 10.02 -9.05 8.41
C SER A 101 10.85 -7.92 9.01
N ALA A 102 10.27 -6.74 9.19
CA ALA A 102 10.93 -5.62 9.83
C ALA A 102 11.29 -5.93 11.29
N VAL A 103 10.36 -6.52 12.05
CA VAL A 103 10.58 -6.94 13.45
C VAL A 103 11.61 -8.07 13.53
N ALA A 104 11.50 -9.09 12.68
CA ALA A 104 12.45 -10.21 12.63
C ALA A 104 13.88 -9.76 12.31
N GLY A 105 14.02 -8.66 11.58
CA GLY A 105 15.33 -8.09 11.23
C GLY A 105 15.98 -7.22 12.32
N VAL A 106 15.35 -7.03 13.48
CA VAL A 106 15.96 -6.30 14.61
C VAL A 106 16.98 -7.19 15.32
N SER A 107 18.22 -6.70 15.45
CA SER A 107 19.30 -7.50 16.06
C SER A 107 19.04 -7.79 17.54
N ALA A 108 19.51 -8.96 18.00
CA ALA A 108 19.42 -9.37 19.40
C ALA A 108 20.09 -8.36 20.37
N VAL A 109 21.08 -7.61 19.89
CA VAL A 109 21.77 -6.58 20.67
C VAL A 109 20.78 -5.52 21.15
N HIS A 110 19.89 -5.03 20.29
CA HIS A 110 18.88 -4.04 20.65
C HIS A 110 17.89 -4.55 21.70
N TRP A 111 17.47 -5.81 21.57
CA TRP A 111 16.58 -6.47 22.54
C TRP A 111 17.25 -6.62 23.90
N ASN A 112 18.51 -7.10 23.91
CA ASN A 112 19.27 -7.32 25.14
C ASN A 112 19.61 -5.99 25.83
N ALA A 113 19.96 -4.96 25.07
CA ALA A 113 20.19 -3.64 25.63
C ALA A 113 18.95 -3.12 26.37
N GLY A 114 17.77 -3.17 25.72
CA GLY A 114 16.52 -2.76 26.39
C GLY A 114 16.25 -3.51 27.69
N ARG A 115 16.48 -4.82 27.72
CA ARG A 115 16.32 -5.64 28.92
C ARG A 115 17.34 -5.31 30.01
N ASN A 116 18.59 -5.11 29.64
CA ASN A 116 19.66 -4.77 30.57
C ASN A 116 19.45 -3.39 31.24
N PHE A 117 18.79 -2.45 30.55
CA PHE A 117 18.35 -1.19 31.12
C PHE A 117 17.04 -1.30 31.95
N GLY A 118 16.52 -2.51 32.17
CA GLY A 118 15.32 -2.75 32.99
C GLY A 118 14.03 -2.26 32.36
N LEU A 119 13.99 -2.04 31.03
CA LEU A 119 12.79 -1.60 30.32
C LEU A 119 11.71 -2.68 30.35
N SER A 120 10.50 -2.29 30.64
CA SER A 120 9.31 -3.14 30.52
C SER A 120 9.00 -3.48 29.04
N ALA A 121 8.23 -4.53 28.79
CA ALA A 121 7.87 -4.97 27.44
C ALA A 121 7.26 -3.83 26.57
N PRO A 122 6.29 -3.02 27.06
CA PRO A 122 5.74 -1.91 26.27
C PRO A 122 6.77 -0.78 26.04
N GLU A 123 7.71 -0.56 26.96
CA GLU A 123 8.79 0.40 26.76
C GLU A 123 9.78 -0.07 25.71
N ILE A 124 10.14 -1.36 25.71
CA ILE A 124 10.97 -1.94 24.65
C ILE A 124 10.25 -1.80 23.31
N ALA A 125 8.96 -2.08 23.21
CA ALA A 125 8.19 -1.93 22.01
C ALA A 125 8.26 -0.48 21.48
N ARG A 126 8.02 0.51 22.34
CA ARG A 126 7.92 1.92 21.93
C ARG A 126 9.28 2.60 21.72
N ARG A 127 10.27 2.33 22.60
CA ARG A 127 11.56 3.06 22.60
C ARG A 127 12.66 2.36 21.80
N VAL A 128 12.53 1.03 21.59
CA VAL A 128 13.55 0.24 20.91
C VAL A 128 13.02 -0.31 19.60
N LEU A 129 11.93 -1.09 19.65
CA LEU A 129 11.42 -1.80 18.48
C LEU A 129 10.88 -0.85 17.41
N LEU A 130 9.91 0.00 17.75
CA LEU A 130 9.27 0.88 16.77
C LEU A 130 10.28 1.76 16.02
N PRO A 131 11.23 2.45 16.68
CA PRO A 131 12.28 3.16 15.95
C PRO A 131 13.14 2.24 15.09
N ALA A 132 13.52 1.05 15.61
CA ALA A 132 14.41 0.13 14.91
C ALA A 132 13.81 -0.46 13.63
N ILE A 133 12.49 -0.71 13.59
CA ILE A 133 11.81 -1.28 12.42
C ILE A 133 11.46 -0.21 11.36
N LEU A 134 11.39 1.06 11.75
CA LEU A 134 10.81 2.12 10.92
C LEU A 134 11.42 2.23 9.52
N PRO A 135 12.76 2.19 9.33
CA PRO A 135 13.35 2.25 7.99
C PRO A 135 12.91 1.10 7.08
N ARG A 136 12.92 -0.13 7.61
CA ARG A 136 12.50 -1.33 6.84
C ARG A 136 10.99 -1.33 6.58
N LEU A 137 10.21 -0.89 7.55
CA LEU A 137 8.77 -0.78 7.43
C LEU A 137 8.38 0.23 6.33
N LEU A 138 9.09 1.37 6.22
CA LEU A 138 8.84 2.36 5.17
C LEU A 138 8.99 1.78 3.76
N VAL A 139 10.01 0.94 3.54
CA VAL A 139 10.15 0.23 2.26
C VAL A 139 8.95 -0.66 1.99
N GLY A 140 8.47 -1.39 3.00
CA GLY A 140 7.26 -2.21 2.89
C GLY A 140 6.01 -1.39 2.61
N LEU A 141 5.85 -0.26 3.29
CA LEU A 141 4.76 0.70 3.06
C LEU A 141 4.76 1.21 1.62
N ARG A 142 5.91 1.60 1.07
CA ARG A 142 6.03 2.05 -0.32
C ARG A 142 5.63 0.97 -1.32
N LEU A 143 6.12 -0.26 -1.14
CA LEU A 143 5.77 -1.39 -2.01
C LEU A 143 4.27 -1.70 -1.96
N ALA A 144 3.68 -1.68 -0.78
CA ALA A 144 2.23 -1.91 -0.60
C ALA A 144 1.39 -0.77 -1.22
N LEU A 145 1.84 0.49 -1.16
CA LEU A 145 1.19 1.60 -1.85
C LEU A 145 1.21 1.41 -3.38
N GLY A 146 2.32 0.91 -3.93
CA GLY A 146 2.41 0.56 -5.35
C GLY A 146 1.40 -0.53 -5.73
N ILE A 147 1.23 -1.57 -4.90
CA ILE A 147 0.21 -2.61 -5.10
C ILE A 147 -1.20 -2.00 -5.01
N ALA A 148 -1.48 -1.16 -4.00
CA ALA A 148 -2.75 -0.47 -3.84
C ALA A 148 -3.12 0.35 -5.08
N TRP A 149 -2.13 1.09 -5.65
CA TRP A 149 -2.31 1.87 -6.87
C TRP A 149 -2.60 1.02 -8.11
N LEU A 150 -1.94 -0.12 -8.26
CA LEU A 150 -2.26 -1.04 -9.35
C LEU A 150 -3.68 -1.62 -9.23
N VAL A 151 -4.06 -1.99 -8.02
CA VAL A 151 -5.35 -2.63 -7.75
C VAL A 151 -6.51 -1.65 -7.85
N VAL A 152 -6.35 -0.36 -7.46
CA VAL A 152 -7.43 0.62 -7.60
C VAL A 152 -7.89 0.76 -9.04
N VAL A 153 -6.96 0.80 -10.01
CA VAL A 153 -7.30 0.90 -11.43
C VAL A 153 -8.15 -0.28 -11.88
N ALA A 154 -7.76 -1.51 -11.51
CA ALA A 154 -8.52 -2.71 -11.86
C ALA A 154 -9.89 -2.76 -11.17
N ALA A 155 -9.97 -2.37 -9.90
CA ALA A 155 -11.23 -2.28 -9.17
C ALA A 155 -12.18 -1.24 -9.79
N GLU A 156 -11.65 -0.11 -10.23
CA GLU A 156 -12.42 0.96 -10.88
C GLU A 156 -12.96 0.56 -12.25
N MET A 157 -12.29 -0.35 -12.94
CA MET A 157 -12.80 -0.85 -14.23
C MET A 157 -14.05 -1.73 -14.08
N ILE A 158 -14.32 -2.29 -12.90
CA ILE A 158 -15.34 -3.31 -12.69
C ILE A 158 -16.39 -2.90 -11.66
N ALA A 159 -15.97 -2.27 -10.55
CA ALA A 159 -16.80 -2.13 -9.35
C ALA A 159 -17.36 -0.72 -9.14
N VAL A 160 -17.07 0.27 -10.01
CA VAL A 160 -17.47 1.66 -9.79
C VAL A 160 -17.78 2.40 -11.08
N ASN A 161 -18.42 3.59 -10.94
CA ASN A 161 -18.83 4.47 -12.05
C ASN A 161 -18.03 5.78 -12.11
N SER A 162 -16.82 5.79 -11.56
CA SER A 162 -15.92 6.97 -11.57
C SER A 162 -14.49 6.51 -11.30
N GLY A 163 -13.50 7.37 -11.56
CA GLY A 163 -12.10 7.07 -11.39
C GLY A 163 -11.36 6.89 -12.72
N LEU A 164 -10.04 6.81 -12.65
CA LEU A 164 -9.19 6.69 -13.85
C LEU A 164 -9.36 5.35 -14.57
N GLY A 165 -9.56 4.26 -13.82
CA GLY A 165 -9.85 2.95 -14.39
C GLY A 165 -11.19 2.92 -15.10
N PHE A 166 -12.22 3.53 -14.50
CA PHE A 166 -13.52 3.70 -15.13
C PHE A 166 -13.42 4.54 -16.41
N LEU A 167 -12.66 5.64 -16.38
CA LEU A 167 -12.45 6.50 -17.56
C LEU A 167 -11.92 5.71 -18.77
N ILE A 168 -11.01 4.77 -18.54
CA ILE A 168 -10.45 3.91 -19.60
C ILE A 168 -11.52 3.02 -20.23
N ILE A 169 -12.34 2.36 -19.40
CA ILE A 169 -13.42 1.49 -19.88
C ILE A 169 -14.50 2.29 -20.58
N ASP A 170 -14.90 3.41 -20.02
CA ASP A 170 -15.92 4.31 -20.59
C ASP A 170 -15.47 4.84 -21.95
N ALA A 171 -14.25 5.36 -22.06
CA ALA A 171 -13.67 5.83 -23.33
C ALA A 171 -13.58 4.73 -24.40
N ARG A 172 -13.31 3.50 -24.00
CA ARG A 172 -13.31 2.35 -24.90
C ARG A 172 -14.73 2.03 -25.40
N ASN A 173 -15.73 2.03 -24.51
CA ASN A 173 -17.08 1.60 -24.81
C ASN A 173 -17.93 2.70 -25.50
N ALA A 174 -17.69 3.97 -25.18
CA ALA A 174 -18.47 5.12 -25.65
C ALA A 174 -18.09 5.64 -27.06
N GLY A 175 -17.36 4.89 -27.85
CA GLY A 175 -17.07 5.29 -29.24
C GLY A 175 -15.62 5.07 -29.70
N ASN A 176 -14.94 4.09 -29.13
CA ASN A 176 -13.57 3.71 -29.50
C ASN A 176 -12.58 4.90 -29.40
N ARG A 177 -12.74 5.77 -28.40
CA ARG A 177 -11.87 6.93 -28.13
C ARG A 177 -10.52 6.45 -27.55
N TYR A 178 -9.72 5.76 -28.37
CA TYR A 178 -8.39 5.28 -27.97
C TYR A 178 -7.44 6.39 -27.53
N ASP A 179 -7.65 7.61 -28.01
CA ASP A 179 -6.92 8.81 -27.56
C ASP A 179 -7.11 9.10 -26.08
N LEU A 180 -8.33 8.92 -25.55
CA LEU A 180 -8.65 9.04 -24.12
C LEU A 180 -8.15 7.85 -23.30
N VAL A 181 -8.19 6.65 -23.87
CA VAL A 181 -7.61 5.45 -23.21
C VAL A 181 -6.12 5.65 -22.95
N VAL A 182 -5.35 6.05 -23.99
CA VAL A 182 -3.92 6.31 -23.83
C VAL A 182 -3.64 7.48 -22.90
N ALA A 183 -4.47 8.53 -22.95
CA ALA A 183 -4.38 9.66 -22.02
C ALA A 183 -4.58 9.20 -20.56
N GLY A 184 -5.59 8.35 -20.31
CA GLY A 184 -5.82 7.74 -18.99
C GLY A 184 -4.63 6.91 -18.49
N MET A 185 -4.03 6.09 -19.35
CA MET A 185 -2.83 5.32 -19.02
C MET A 185 -1.65 6.20 -18.62
N VAL A 186 -1.39 7.28 -19.37
CA VAL A 186 -0.33 8.25 -19.07
C VAL A 186 -0.57 8.93 -17.73
N LEU A 187 -1.81 9.31 -17.44
CA LEU A 187 -2.19 9.92 -16.16
C LEU A 187 -1.98 8.96 -15.00
N ILE A 188 -2.43 7.70 -15.13
CA ILE A 188 -2.22 6.66 -14.11
C ILE A 188 -0.73 6.49 -13.83
N GLY A 189 0.09 6.38 -14.87
CA GLY A 189 1.54 6.25 -14.73
C GLY A 189 2.17 7.46 -14.04
N THR A 190 1.77 8.67 -14.43
CA THR A 190 2.30 9.92 -13.84
C THR A 190 1.94 10.04 -12.36
N ILE A 191 0.69 9.76 -12.00
CA ILE A 191 0.24 9.81 -10.59
C ILE A 191 0.95 8.73 -9.77
N GLY A 192 1.09 7.51 -10.31
CA GLY A 192 1.85 6.45 -9.65
C GLY A 192 3.30 6.84 -9.36
N LEU A 193 3.97 7.49 -10.32
CA LEU A 193 5.32 8.04 -10.13
C LEU A 193 5.34 9.14 -9.05
N CYS A 194 4.34 10.02 -9.02
CA CYS A 194 4.23 11.05 -7.98
C CYS A 194 4.05 10.44 -6.59
N LEU A 195 3.20 9.41 -6.45
CA LEU A 195 2.99 8.69 -5.19
C LEU A 195 4.28 8.00 -4.72
N ASP A 196 4.98 7.31 -5.61
CA ASP A 196 6.27 6.67 -5.30
C ASP A 196 7.35 7.71 -4.94
N ALA A 197 7.41 8.83 -5.65
CA ALA A 197 8.33 9.93 -5.35
C ALA A 197 8.04 10.57 -3.98
N ALA A 198 6.77 10.73 -3.63
CA ALA A 198 6.36 11.23 -2.31
C ALA A 198 6.84 10.29 -1.19
N MET A 199 6.65 8.96 -1.36
CA MET A 199 7.13 7.96 -0.39
C MET A 199 8.65 7.96 -0.28
N ARG A 200 9.38 8.06 -1.39
CA ARG A 200 10.85 8.22 -1.37
C ARG A 200 11.29 9.50 -0.66
N GLY A 201 10.50 10.57 -0.78
CA GLY A 201 10.73 11.81 -0.04
C GLY A 201 10.69 11.59 1.46
N ILE A 202 9.72 10.82 1.95
CA ILE A 202 9.59 10.44 3.37
C ILE A 202 10.77 9.58 3.82
N GLU A 203 11.19 8.60 3.03
CA GLU A 203 12.36 7.74 3.33
C GLU A 203 13.66 8.54 3.47
N ARG A 204 13.80 9.70 2.78
CA ARG A 204 14.99 10.55 2.81
C ARG A 204 15.07 11.49 4.02
N LEU A 205 14.06 11.54 4.87
CA LEU A 205 14.07 12.39 6.06
C LEU A 205 15.25 12.04 6.98
N PRO A 206 16.02 13.04 7.48
CA PRO A 206 17.22 12.80 8.29
C PRO A 206 16.97 11.92 9.51
N ALA A 207 15.78 12.04 10.11
CA ALA A 207 15.35 11.24 11.26
C ALA A 207 15.25 9.74 10.97
N LEU A 208 15.22 9.34 9.70
CA LEU A 208 15.03 7.94 9.24
C LEU A 208 16.30 7.37 8.59
N ARG A 209 17.29 8.21 8.27
CA ARG A 209 18.52 7.81 7.56
C ARG A 209 19.45 6.89 8.34
N TRP A 210 19.40 6.91 9.68
CA TRP A 210 20.27 6.09 10.52
C TRP A 210 20.14 4.57 10.24
N GLY A 211 18.97 4.09 9.83
CA GLY A 211 18.75 2.68 9.51
C GLY A 211 19.31 2.24 8.16
N TYR A 212 19.64 3.16 7.26
CA TYR A 212 20.20 2.86 5.92
C TYR A 212 21.74 2.92 5.89
N ALA A 213 22.36 3.55 6.89
CA ALA A 213 23.82 3.68 6.96
C ALA A 213 24.53 2.35 7.31
N ALA A 214 23.81 1.38 7.88
CA ALA A 214 24.37 0.09 8.30
C ALA A 214 24.59 -0.94 7.17
N THR A 215 24.20 -0.64 5.92
CA THR A 215 24.32 -1.53 4.76
C THR A 215 25.41 -1.11 3.77
N ALA A 216 26.26 -0.14 4.12
CA ALA A 216 27.46 0.12 3.33
C ALA A 216 28.43 -1.08 3.51
N PRO A 217 28.87 -1.77 2.42
CA PRO A 217 29.87 -2.81 2.56
C PRO A 217 31.15 -2.16 3.12
N GLU A 218 31.68 -2.72 4.20
CA GLU A 218 33.05 -2.45 4.63
C GLU A 218 33.93 -2.68 3.42
N ARG A 219 34.50 -1.61 2.88
CA ARG A 219 35.51 -1.70 1.84
C ARG A 219 36.76 -2.26 2.54
N ALA A 220 37.02 -3.54 2.28
CA ALA A 220 38.30 -4.19 2.52
C ALA A 220 39.37 -3.58 1.60
#